data_a4ec9bf88d9c1969f85bdd1ac4c9f3b9
#
_entry.id   a4ec9bf88d9c1969f85bdd1ac4c9f3b9
#
_cell.length_a   1.000
_cell.length_b   1.000
_cell.length_c   1.000
_cell.angle_alpha   90.00
_cell.angle_beta   90.00
_cell.angle_gamma   90.00
#
_symmetry.space_group_name_H-M   'P 1'
#
loop_
_entity.id
_entity.type
_entity.pdbx_description
1 polymer ?
#
loop_
_entity_poly.entity_id
_entity_poly.type
_entity_poly.pdbx_seq_one_letter_code
_entity_poly.pdbx_strand_id
1 'polypeptide(L)'
;VHGRTLLRLFNPASTEALLVADGVLTPATAKILDTSVIIDGRIRGMLACGLLEGQVIVAESVIDEMQQLSDSTNIEKRAKGRRGLKLLKDLRETYGRRLVINSTRYDGKGTDDRLLQLASDTGGTLVTADFNLAQVAQVKDLKVMNLSELVIALRPEVQPGDELKLKIVREGKEESQGC
;
A
#
# COMPACT_ATOMS: atom_id res chain seq x y z
N VAL A 1 41.26 -21.96 -7.25
CA VAL A 1 40.69 -20.92 -6.33
C VAL A 1 39.81 -19.93 -7.09
N HIS A 2 39.85 -19.90 -8.45
CA HIS A 2 39.11 -18.90 -9.27
C HIS A 2 37.62 -19.25 -9.58
N GLY A 3 37.19 -20.48 -9.37
CA GLY A 3 35.82 -20.91 -9.71
C GLY A 3 34.69 -20.37 -8.79
N ARG A 4 35.01 -20.05 -7.54
CA ARG A 4 34.00 -19.53 -6.59
C ARG A 4 33.63 -18.05 -6.79
N THR A 5 34.54 -17.27 -7.39
CA THR A 5 34.31 -15.84 -7.67
C THR A 5 33.40 -15.65 -8.89
N LEU A 6 33.54 -16.51 -9.90
CA LEU A 6 32.69 -16.45 -11.11
C LEU A 6 31.21 -16.86 -10.83
N LEU A 7 30.99 -17.83 -9.93
CA LEU A 7 29.62 -18.23 -9.55
C LEU A 7 28.85 -17.13 -8.78
N ARG A 8 29.56 -16.22 -8.09
CA ARG A 8 28.96 -15.05 -7.44
C ARG A 8 28.49 -13.99 -8.44
N LEU A 9 29.15 -13.85 -9.56
CA LEU A 9 28.82 -12.89 -10.63
C LEU A 9 27.51 -13.27 -11.37
N PHE A 10 27.13 -14.55 -11.34
CA PHE A 10 25.88 -15.03 -11.97
C PHE A 10 24.69 -15.17 -10.99
N ASN A 11 24.86 -14.78 -9.74
CA ASN A 11 23.74 -14.70 -8.82
C ASN A 11 23.00 -13.34 -9.02
N PRO A 12 21.75 -13.33 -9.51
CA PRO A 12 21.01 -12.10 -9.80
C PRO A 12 20.94 -11.15 -8.60
N ALA A 13 20.78 -11.68 -7.38
CA ALA A 13 20.78 -10.89 -6.16
C ALA A 13 22.13 -10.19 -5.88
N SER A 14 23.25 -10.82 -6.24
CA SER A 14 24.59 -10.22 -6.07
C SER A 14 24.87 -9.14 -7.13
N THR A 15 24.35 -9.33 -8.35
CA THR A 15 24.47 -8.36 -9.43
C THR A 15 23.65 -7.11 -9.13
N GLU A 16 22.41 -7.28 -8.66
CA GLU A 16 21.56 -6.18 -8.25
C GLU A 16 22.19 -5.37 -7.09
N ALA A 17 22.72 -6.06 -6.08
CA ALA A 17 23.42 -5.42 -4.96
C ALA A 17 24.65 -4.61 -5.41
N LEU A 18 25.40 -5.09 -6.39
CA LEU A 18 26.55 -4.37 -6.95
C LEU A 18 26.09 -3.13 -7.73
N LEU A 19 25.06 -3.25 -8.58
CA LEU A 19 24.52 -2.13 -9.35
C LEU A 19 23.92 -1.04 -8.45
N VAL A 20 23.35 -1.43 -7.32
CA VAL A 20 22.90 -0.50 -6.29
C VAL A 20 24.07 0.19 -5.61
N ALA A 21 25.12 -0.55 -5.26
CA ALA A 21 26.32 0.01 -4.63
C ALA A 21 27.06 0.99 -5.55
N ASP A 22 27.05 0.72 -6.86
CA ASP A 22 27.65 1.58 -7.89
C ASP A 22 26.74 2.76 -8.30
N GLY A 23 25.56 2.90 -7.69
CA GLY A 23 24.61 3.98 -7.99
C GLY A 23 23.91 3.85 -9.35
N VAL A 24 24.03 2.71 -10.03
CA VAL A 24 23.39 2.44 -11.33
C VAL A 24 21.92 2.10 -11.15
N LEU A 25 21.56 1.45 -10.03
CA LEU A 25 20.19 1.13 -9.68
C LEU A 25 19.83 1.72 -8.31
N THR A 26 18.67 2.31 -8.22
CA THR A 26 18.04 2.65 -6.93
C THR A 26 17.15 1.50 -6.50
N PRO A 27 17.36 0.90 -5.30
CA PRO A 27 16.46 -0.16 -4.84
C PRO A 27 15.05 0.39 -4.68
N ALA A 28 14.08 -0.38 -5.15
CA ALA A 28 12.68 -0.03 -4.93
C ALA A 28 12.39 0.04 -3.43
N THR A 29 11.91 1.18 -2.96
CA THR A 29 11.55 1.37 -1.54
C THR A 29 10.44 0.41 -1.14
N ALA A 30 10.54 -0.15 0.07
CA ALA A 30 9.49 -1.00 0.63
C ALA A 30 8.15 -0.23 0.72
N LYS A 31 7.05 -0.94 0.52
CA LYS A 31 5.69 -0.40 0.62
C LYS A 31 5.05 -0.92 1.90
N ILE A 32 4.73 -0.03 2.81
CA ILE A 32 4.12 -0.33 4.11
C ILE A 32 2.62 -0.13 3.95
N LEU A 33 1.86 -1.19 4.11
CA LEU A 33 0.41 -1.15 3.91
C LEU A 33 -0.32 -0.80 5.19
N ASP A 34 -1.17 0.21 5.11
CA ASP A 34 -2.16 0.53 6.13
C ASP A 34 -3.41 -0.36 6.01
N THR A 35 -4.14 -0.51 7.10
CA THR A 35 -5.41 -1.24 7.20
C THR A 35 -6.44 -0.76 6.17
N SER A 36 -6.55 0.54 5.95
CA SER A 36 -7.49 1.16 5.00
C SER A 36 -7.29 0.66 3.57
N VAL A 37 -6.03 0.50 3.14
CA VAL A 37 -5.66 0.03 1.79
C VAL A 37 -6.01 -1.43 1.58
N ILE A 38 -5.83 -2.24 2.62
CA ILE A 38 -6.14 -3.67 2.57
C ILE A 38 -7.66 -3.87 2.52
N ILE A 39 -8.40 -3.12 3.33
CA ILE A 39 -9.89 -3.14 3.34
C ILE A 39 -10.44 -2.65 2.01
N ASP A 40 -9.87 -1.62 1.42
CA ASP A 40 -10.23 -1.09 0.10
C ASP A 40 -10.08 -2.16 -0.99
N GLY A 41 -9.00 -2.92 -0.96
CA GLY A 41 -8.73 -4.06 -1.83
C GLY A 41 -8.10 -3.73 -3.18
N ARG A 42 -8.00 -2.45 -3.59
CA ARG A 42 -7.37 -2.03 -4.85
C ARG A 42 -5.88 -2.38 -4.92
N ILE A 43 -5.25 -2.58 -3.76
CA ILE A 43 -3.86 -3.00 -3.65
C ILE A 43 -3.54 -4.25 -4.49
N ARG A 44 -4.50 -5.18 -4.64
CA ARG A 44 -4.33 -6.38 -5.49
C ARG A 44 -4.06 -5.99 -6.95
N GLY A 45 -4.85 -5.08 -7.51
CA GLY A 45 -4.67 -4.59 -8.87
C GLY A 45 -3.37 -3.82 -9.05
N MET A 46 -3.01 -2.98 -8.07
CA MET A 46 -1.78 -2.18 -8.09
C MET A 46 -0.51 -3.05 -8.08
N LEU A 47 -0.53 -4.15 -7.34
CA LEU A 47 0.55 -5.13 -7.33
C LEU A 47 0.59 -5.95 -8.63
N ALA A 48 -0.58 -6.33 -9.15
CA ALA A 48 -0.68 -7.14 -10.36
C ALA A 48 -0.24 -6.39 -11.63
N CYS A 49 -0.53 -5.08 -11.74
CA CYS A 49 -0.08 -4.27 -12.87
C CYS A 49 1.33 -3.69 -12.71
N GLY A 50 2.06 -4.03 -11.63
CA GLY A 50 3.42 -3.56 -11.41
C GLY A 50 3.54 -2.11 -10.91
N LEU A 51 2.44 -1.43 -10.58
CA LEU A 51 2.47 -0.06 -10.06
C LEU A 51 3.21 0.03 -8.71
N LEU A 52 3.14 -1.02 -7.91
CA LEU A 52 3.89 -1.11 -6.65
C LEU A 52 5.02 -2.13 -6.81
N GLU A 53 6.23 -1.62 -6.88
CA GLU A 53 7.44 -2.42 -6.92
C GLU A 53 8.06 -2.55 -5.52
N GLY A 54 9.04 -3.47 -5.40
CA GLY A 54 9.77 -3.71 -4.17
C GLY A 54 9.02 -4.59 -3.18
N GLN A 55 9.53 -4.61 -1.96
CA GLN A 55 8.96 -5.39 -0.86
C GLN A 55 7.69 -4.76 -0.33
N VAL A 56 6.71 -5.57 0.00
CA VAL A 56 5.46 -5.16 0.65
C VAL A 56 5.52 -5.56 2.11
N ILE A 57 5.40 -4.60 3.00
CA ILE A 57 5.45 -4.82 4.45
C ILE A 57 4.06 -4.59 5.04
N VAL A 58 3.61 -5.55 5.83
CA VAL A 58 2.40 -5.46 6.65
C VAL A 58 2.82 -5.54 8.11
N ALA A 59 2.54 -4.52 8.90
CA ALA A 59 2.82 -4.54 10.33
C ALA A 59 1.87 -5.50 11.05
N GLU A 60 2.35 -6.17 12.11
CA GLU A 60 1.51 -7.04 12.93
C GLU A 60 0.31 -6.29 13.51
N SER A 61 0.50 -5.00 13.88
CA SER A 61 -0.59 -4.14 14.36
C SER A 61 -1.75 -3.96 13.36
N VAL A 62 -1.46 -4.01 12.07
CA VAL A 62 -2.48 -3.97 11.01
C VAL A 62 -3.28 -5.28 11.00
N ILE A 63 -2.62 -6.41 11.21
CA ILE A 63 -3.27 -7.73 11.30
C ILE A 63 -4.17 -7.77 12.54
N ASP A 64 -3.66 -7.30 13.69
CA ASP A 64 -4.42 -7.22 14.94
C ASP A 64 -5.67 -6.36 14.78
N GLU A 65 -5.55 -5.20 14.13
CA GLU A 65 -6.69 -4.33 13.87
C GLU A 65 -7.73 -5.00 12.96
N MET A 66 -7.31 -5.69 11.92
CA MET A 66 -8.24 -6.44 11.06
C MET A 66 -8.91 -7.60 11.81
N GLN A 67 -8.22 -8.25 12.74
CA GLN A 67 -8.81 -9.26 13.62
C GLN A 67 -9.88 -8.63 14.53
N GLN A 68 -9.56 -7.52 15.18
CA GLN A 68 -10.53 -6.78 16.01
C GLN A 68 -11.77 -6.37 15.21
N LEU A 69 -11.58 -5.91 13.96
CA LEU A 69 -12.69 -5.62 13.07
C LEU A 69 -13.51 -6.87 12.74
N SER A 70 -12.85 -8.02 12.51
CA SER A 70 -13.50 -9.28 12.18
C SER A 70 -14.34 -9.84 13.33
N ASP A 71 -14.00 -9.49 14.57
CA ASP A 71 -14.68 -9.91 15.79
C ASP A 71 -15.74 -8.89 16.26
N SER A 72 -15.87 -7.77 15.53
CA SER A 72 -16.84 -6.72 15.86
C SER A 72 -18.27 -7.22 15.81
N THR A 73 -19.10 -6.74 16.74
CA THR A 73 -20.55 -6.95 16.73
C THR A 73 -21.26 -6.24 15.56
N ASN A 74 -20.64 -5.18 15.03
CA ASN A 74 -21.13 -4.47 13.85
C ASN A 74 -20.87 -5.31 12.59
N ILE A 75 -21.94 -5.62 11.87
CA ILE A 75 -21.91 -6.48 10.67
C ILE A 75 -20.98 -5.94 9.58
N GLU A 76 -21.01 -4.61 9.35
CA GLU A 76 -20.19 -3.99 8.32
C GLU A 76 -18.69 -4.03 8.68
N LYS A 77 -18.35 -3.69 9.93
CA LYS A 77 -16.97 -3.77 10.42
C LYS A 77 -16.44 -5.19 10.33
N ARG A 78 -17.24 -6.17 10.77
CA ARG A 78 -16.91 -7.58 10.69
C ARG A 78 -16.67 -8.05 9.26
N ALA A 79 -17.52 -7.65 8.32
CA ALA A 79 -17.34 -7.96 6.90
C ALA A 79 -16.05 -7.36 6.32
N LYS A 80 -15.74 -6.11 6.70
CA LYS A 80 -14.48 -5.44 6.29
C LYS A 80 -13.25 -6.17 6.82
N GLY A 81 -13.22 -6.51 8.12
CA GLY A 81 -12.11 -7.25 8.73
C GLY A 81 -11.87 -8.60 8.06
N ARG A 82 -12.93 -9.41 7.87
CA ARG A 82 -12.84 -10.72 7.20
C ARG A 82 -12.34 -10.60 5.76
N ARG A 83 -12.83 -9.61 5.01
CA ARG A 83 -12.38 -9.37 3.64
C ARG A 83 -10.89 -8.98 3.61
N GLY A 84 -10.43 -8.13 4.52
CA GLY A 84 -9.04 -7.73 4.62
C GLY A 84 -8.12 -8.91 4.94
N LEU A 85 -8.46 -9.73 5.94
CA LEU A 85 -7.68 -10.93 6.29
C LEU A 85 -7.61 -11.93 5.13
N LYS A 86 -8.74 -12.13 4.41
CA LYS A 86 -8.75 -12.98 3.23
C LYS A 86 -7.83 -12.43 2.14
N LEU A 87 -7.89 -11.11 1.88
CA LEU A 87 -7.02 -10.48 0.90
C LEU A 87 -5.54 -10.64 1.26
N LEU A 88 -5.16 -10.46 2.51
CA LEU A 88 -3.77 -10.67 2.95
C LEU A 88 -3.31 -12.10 2.73
N LYS A 89 -4.16 -13.09 3.02
CA LYS A 89 -3.86 -14.50 2.75
C LYS A 89 -3.60 -14.71 1.26
N ASP A 90 -4.50 -14.24 0.40
CA ASP A 90 -4.37 -14.38 -1.05
C ASP A 90 -3.10 -13.69 -1.58
N LEU A 91 -2.79 -12.48 -1.08
CA LEU A 91 -1.57 -11.75 -1.45
C LEU A 91 -0.30 -12.50 -1.00
N ARG A 92 -0.31 -13.09 0.19
CA ARG A 92 0.83 -13.87 0.70
C ARG A 92 1.07 -15.13 -0.14
N GLU A 93 0.01 -15.80 -0.55
CA GLU A 93 0.09 -16.98 -1.44
C GLU A 93 0.63 -16.59 -2.82
N THR A 94 0.20 -15.44 -3.36
CA THR A 94 0.59 -14.97 -4.70
C THR A 94 2.00 -14.40 -4.74
N TYR A 95 2.38 -13.59 -3.77
CA TYR A 95 3.63 -12.82 -3.79
C TYR A 95 4.73 -13.39 -2.89
N GLY A 96 4.44 -14.40 -2.08
CA GLY A 96 5.41 -15.15 -1.28
C GLY A 96 6.34 -14.26 -0.47
N ARG A 97 7.65 -14.34 -0.74
CA ARG A 97 8.70 -13.60 -0.03
C ARG A 97 8.66 -12.09 -0.23
N ARG A 98 7.95 -11.61 -1.25
CA ARG A 98 7.80 -10.18 -1.49
C ARG A 98 6.89 -9.51 -0.46
N LEU A 99 5.94 -10.26 0.13
CA LEU A 99 5.09 -9.80 1.21
C LEU A 99 5.64 -10.27 2.55
N VAL A 100 6.08 -9.32 3.37
CA VAL A 100 6.69 -9.56 4.69
C VAL A 100 5.78 -9.06 5.79
N ILE A 101 5.58 -9.88 6.81
CA ILE A 101 4.94 -9.44 8.05
C ILE A 101 6.03 -8.93 8.97
N ASN A 102 5.91 -7.68 9.40
CA ASN A 102 6.82 -7.06 10.35
C ASN A 102 6.25 -7.20 11.75
N SER A 103 6.95 -7.97 12.60
CA SER A 103 6.59 -8.22 14.00
C SER A 103 7.34 -7.31 14.98
N THR A 104 8.05 -6.29 14.48
CA THR A 104 8.71 -5.31 15.35
C THR A 104 7.66 -4.57 16.16
N ARG A 105 7.85 -4.57 17.47
CA ARG A 105 6.98 -3.83 18.37
C ARG A 105 7.44 -2.39 18.43
N TYR A 106 6.58 -1.51 18.02
CA TYR A 106 6.76 -0.06 18.13
C TYR A 106 5.92 0.46 19.29
N ASP A 107 6.48 1.42 20.02
CA ASP A 107 5.75 2.14 21.06
C ASP A 107 4.81 3.15 20.40
N GLY A 108 3.51 3.11 20.76
CA GLY A 108 2.51 4.00 20.17
C GLY A 108 1.12 3.68 20.65
N LYS A 109 0.24 4.70 20.65
CA LYS A 109 -1.14 4.57 21.12
C LYS A 109 -2.09 3.85 20.12
N GLY A 110 -1.62 3.56 18.91
CA GLY A 110 -2.44 2.95 17.88
C GLY A 110 -1.62 2.42 16.70
N THR A 111 -2.32 1.82 15.73
CA THR A 111 -1.74 1.28 14.50
C THR A 111 -1.04 2.39 13.70
N ASP A 112 -1.64 3.57 13.61
CA ASP A 112 -1.11 4.72 12.87
C ASP A 112 0.27 5.14 13.36
N ASP A 113 0.45 5.33 14.69
CA ASP A 113 1.74 5.70 15.27
C ASP A 113 2.83 4.67 14.94
N ARG A 114 2.49 3.39 15.00
CA ARG A 114 3.41 2.28 14.71
C ARG A 114 3.78 2.24 13.23
N LEU A 115 2.84 2.51 12.34
CA LEU A 115 3.08 2.59 10.90
C LEU A 115 4.01 3.76 10.55
N LEU A 116 3.83 4.92 11.18
CA LEU A 116 4.70 6.08 11.00
C LEU A 116 6.13 5.78 11.48
N GLN A 117 6.30 5.12 12.62
CA GLN A 117 7.61 4.70 13.12
C GLN A 117 8.26 3.68 12.18
N LEU A 118 7.52 2.65 11.75
CA LEU A 118 8.00 1.67 10.80
C LEU A 118 8.45 2.33 9.48
N ALA A 119 7.70 3.31 8.97
CA ALA A 119 8.06 4.05 7.77
C ALA A 119 9.33 4.88 7.96
N SER A 120 9.48 5.52 9.13
CA SER A 120 10.68 6.27 9.49
C SER A 120 11.93 5.36 9.55
N ASP A 121 11.83 4.22 10.23
CA ASP A 121 12.96 3.32 10.46
C ASP A 121 13.42 2.61 9.19
N THR A 122 12.48 2.27 8.32
CA THR A 122 12.78 1.54 7.09
C THR A 122 13.07 2.44 5.88
N GLY A 123 12.74 3.73 5.98
CA GLY A 123 12.73 4.63 4.81
C GLY A 123 11.70 4.22 3.76
N GLY A 124 10.75 3.35 4.12
CA GLY A 124 9.70 2.83 3.25
C GLY A 124 8.64 3.87 2.90
N THR A 125 7.81 3.55 1.90
CA THR A 125 6.67 4.37 1.51
C THR A 125 5.42 3.85 2.22
N LEU A 126 4.79 4.68 3.05
CA LEU A 126 3.48 4.37 3.64
C LEU A 126 2.40 4.45 2.55
N VAL A 127 1.62 3.40 2.40
CA VAL A 127 0.49 3.34 1.45
C VAL A 127 -0.80 3.32 2.26
N THR A 128 -1.58 4.38 2.16
CA THR A 128 -2.82 4.55 2.92
C THR A 128 -3.96 5.12 2.05
N ALA A 129 -5.20 4.87 2.44
CA ALA A 129 -6.38 5.56 1.93
C ALA A 129 -6.94 6.58 2.94
N ASP A 130 -6.35 6.64 4.15
CA ASP A 130 -6.71 7.62 5.17
C ASP A 130 -5.98 8.94 4.91
N PHE A 131 -6.78 10.00 4.75
CA PHE A 131 -6.27 11.35 4.47
C PHE A 131 -5.50 11.92 5.67
N ASN A 132 -5.98 11.70 6.90
CA ASN A 132 -5.36 12.25 8.09
C ASN A 132 -3.98 11.59 8.34
N LEU A 133 -3.91 10.26 8.21
CA LEU A 133 -2.64 9.54 8.33
C LEU A 133 -1.64 9.98 7.25
N ALA A 134 -2.10 10.18 6.02
CA ALA A 134 -1.26 10.69 4.95
C ALA A 134 -0.70 12.09 5.27
N GLN A 135 -1.53 13.01 5.77
CA GLN A 135 -1.08 14.34 6.17
C GLN A 135 -0.06 14.30 7.30
N VAL A 136 -0.29 13.48 8.33
CA VAL A 136 0.68 13.33 9.44
C VAL A 136 2.00 12.79 8.93
N ALA A 137 1.98 11.81 8.02
CA ALA A 137 3.19 11.27 7.39
C ALA A 137 3.96 12.36 6.61
N GLN A 138 3.25 13.19 5.83
CA GLN A 138 3.85 14.32 5.10
C GLN A 138 4.50 15.35 6.03
N VAL A 139 3.83 15.72 7.13
CA VAL A 139 4.39 16.65 8.14
C VAL A 139 5.66 16.08 8.78
N LYS A 140 5.78 14.77 8.85
CA LYS A 140 6.97 14.07 9.37
C LYS A 140 8.03 13.78 8.29
N ASP A 141 7.90 14.34 7.09
CA ASP A 141 8.79 14.13 5.95
C ASP A 141 8.91 12.65 5.54
N LEU A 142 7.88 11.84 5.81
CA LEU A 142 7.83 10.45 5.42
C LEU A 142 7.29 10.30 3.98
N LYS A 143 7.80 9.30 3.27
CA LYS A 143 7.27 8.96 1.95
C LYS A 143 5.88 8.35 2.12
N VAL A 144 4.88 8.95 1.49
CA VAL A 144 3.50 8.49 1.55
C VAL A 144 2.88 8.41 0.16
N MET A 145 2.08 7.38 -0.07
CA MET A 145 1.22 7.23 -1.24
C MET A 145 -0.24 7.17 -0.76
N ASN A 146 -0.99 8.24 -1.04
CA ASN A 146 -2.42 8.28 -0.74
C ASN A 146 -3.21 7.71 -1.92
N LEU A 147 -3.97 6.63 -1.68
CA LEU A 147 -4.78 5.99 -2.73
C LEU A 147 -5.88 6.89 -3.28
N SER A 148 -6.43 7.77 -2.46
CA SER A 148 -7.49 8.68 -2.91
C SER A 148 -6.93 9.73 -3.87
N GLU A 149 -5.76 10.27 -3.58
CA GLU A 149 -5.05 11.21 -4.47
C GLU A 149 -4.60 10.52 -5.77
N LEU A 150 -4.09 9.29 -5.67
CA LEU A 150 -3.70 8.50 -6.84
C LEU A 150 -4.88 8.29 -7.79
N VAL A 151 -6.07 7.95 -7.26
CA VAL A 151 -7.28 7.78 -8.07
C VAL A 151 -7.68 9.08 -8.78
N ILE A 152 -7.54 10.21 -8.11
CA ILE A 152 -7.81 11.52 -8.72
C ILE A 152 -6.80 11.79 -9.84
N ALA A 153 -5.52 11.56 -9.60
CA ALA A 153 -4.44 11.77 -10.57
C ALA A 153 -4.55 10.87 -11.81
N LEU A 154 -5.14 9.68 -11.66
CA LEU A 154 -5.36 8.74 -12.77
C LEU A 154 -6.67 8.98 -13.55
N ARG A 155 -7.47 9.98 -13.17
CA ARG A 155 -8.68 10.31 -13.93
C ARG A 155 -8.28 10.92 -15.28
N PRO A 156 -8.95 10.51 -16.38
CA PRO A 156 -8.77 11.17 -17.66
C PRO A 156 -9.12 12.66 -17.54
N GLU A 157 -8.29 13.51 -18.10
CA GLU A 157 -8.64 14.91 -18.27
C GLU A 157 -9.74 15.03 -19.33
N VAL A 158 -10.84 15.65 -18.95
CA VAL A 158 -11.96 15.91 -19.85
C VAL A 158 -11.69 17.21 -20.59
N GLN A 159 -11.69 17.13 -21.91
CA GLN A 159 -11.48 18.31 -22.77
C GLN A 159 -12.80 18.80 -23.39
N PRO A 160 -12.88 20.09 -23.75
CA PRO A 160 -14.04 20.61 -24.49
C PRO A 160 -14.25 19.82 -25.78
N GLY A 161 -15.45 19.24 -25.95
CA GLY A 161 -15.81 18.41 -27.09
C GLY A 161 -15.85 16.88 -26.76
N ASP A 162 -15.39 16.46 -25.58
CA ASP A 162 -15.49 15.06 -25.17
C ASP A 162 -16.95 14.67 -24.85
N GLU A 163 -17.36 13.52 -25.34
CA GLU A 163 -18.66 12.93 -25.00
C GLU A 163 -18.55 12.08 -23.73
N LEU A 164 -19.28 12.46 -22.68
CA LEU A 164 -19.32 11.76 -21.42
C LEU A 164 -20.64 11.02 -21.23
N LYS A 165 -20.59 9.72 -20.90
CA LYS A 165 -21.76 8.97 -20.44
C LYS A 165 -21.88 9.15 -18.92
N LEU A 166 -22.81 9.98 -18.48
CA LEU A 166 -23.08 10.22 -17.07
C LEU A 166 -24.31 9.43 -16.61
N LYS A 167 -24.25 8.89 -15.41
CA LYS A 167 -25.38 8.27 -14.73
C LYS A 167 -25.72 9.12 -13.51
N ILE A 168 -26.91 9.71 -13.51
CA ILE A 168 -27.43 10.42 -12.34
C ILE A 168 -27.73 9.38 -11.25
N VAL A 169 -27.13 9.55 -10.08
CA VAL A 169 -27.20 8.60 -8.97
C VAL A 169 -28.18 9.08 -7.88
N ARG A 170 -28.42 10.39 -7.81
CA ARG A 170 -29.37 11.04 -6.90
C ARG A 170 -29.79 12.40 -7.45
N GLU A 171 -30.92 12.90 -6.96
CA GLU A 171 -31.35 14.29 -7.24
C GLU A 171 -30.41 15.29 -6.55
N GLY A 172 -30.14 16.38 -7.22
CA GLY A 172 -29.40 17.52 -6.69
C GLY A 172 -30.26 18.33 -5.71
N LYS A 173 -29.65 19.35 -5.10
CA LYS A 173 -30.35 20.24 -4.16
C LYS A 173 -31.15 21.34 -4.85
N GLU A 174 -30.92 21.59 -6.12
CA GLU A 174 -31.59 22.60 -6.94
C GLU A 174 -32.28 21.95 -8.13
N GLU A 175 -33.32 22.62 -8.68
CA GLU A 175 -33.99 22.14 -9.89
C GLU A 175 -32.98 21.93 -11.04
N SER A 176 -33.10 20.80 -11.72
CA SER A 176 -32.21 20.39 -12.83
C SER A 176 -30.78 20.01 -12.46
N GLN A 177 -30.45 19.88 -11.16
CA GLN A 177 -29.18 19.34 -10.71
C GLN A 177 -29.28 17.84 -10.40
N GLY A 178 -28.33 17.07 -10.91
CA GLY A 178 -28.14 15.65 -10.58
C GLY A 178 -26.70 15.37 -10.16
N CYS A 179 -26.50 14.43 -9.22
CA CYS A 179 -25.19 13.94 -8.80
C CYS A 179 -25.00 12.46 -9.17
#